data_7d81cae1a0e9817898cb43b08a1f4fd9
#
_entry.id   7d81cae1a0e9817898cb43b08a1f4fd9
#
_cell.length_a   1.000
_cell.length_b   1.000
_cell.length_c   1.000
_cell.angle_alpha   90.00
_cell.angle_beta   90.00
_cell.angle_gamma   90.00
#
_symmetry.space_group_name_H-M   'P 1'
#
loop_
_entity.id
_entity.type
_entity.pdbx_description
1 polymer ?
#
loop_
_entity_poly.entity_id
_entity_poly.type
_entity_poly.pdbx_seq_one_letter_code
_entity_poly.pdbx_strand_id
1 'polypeptide(L)'
;MDILAAFGTNYSDEDLDVTKGFTLKSGARAFETLGAKLNMVSEISDFGLPNDYVLQQEAEVKALTVGEIKSLYGKYVHPDRMIYLIVGDKDTQFERLQALGLGQPTLLNP
;
A
#
# COMPACT_ATOMS: atom_id res chain seq x y z
N MET A 1 -13.50 4.24 -7.35
CA MET A 1 -13.29 2.89 -7.93
C MET A 1 -12.53 2.98 -9.22
N ASP A 2 -12.85 3.91 -10.07
CA ASP A 2 -12.20 4.08 -11.38
C ASP A 2 -10.70 4.34 -11.30
N ILE A 3 -10.25 5.07 -10.26
CA ILE A 3 -8.82 5.33 -10.03
C ILE A 3 -8.04 4.03 -9.81
N LEU A 4 -8.57 3.13 -8.98
CA LEU A 4 -7.91 1.84 -8.72
C LEU A 4 -7.87 0.99 -10.00
N ALA A 5 -8.99 0.89 -10.72
CA ALA A 5 -9.04 0.12 -11.95
C ALA A 5 -8.11 0.69 -13.06
N ALA A 6 -7.96 2.01 -13.12
CA ALA A 6 -7.10 2.69 -14.08
C ALA A 6 -5.62 2.78 -13.67
N PHE A 7 -5.26 2.43 -12.42
CA PHE A 7 -3.91 2.60 -11.89
C PHE A 7 -2.85 1.92 -12.77
N GLY A 8 -3.07 0.64 -13.12
CA GLY A 8 -2.11 -0.12 -13.93
C GLY A 8 -1.85 0.48 -15.32
N THR A 9 -2.84 1.18 -15.90
CA THR A 9 -2.72 1.85 -17.19
C THR A 9 -2.08 3.23 -17.07
N ASN A 10 -2.50 4.01 -16.06
CA ASN A 10 -2.18 5.43 -15.94
C ASN A 10 -0.91 5.72 -15.14
N TYR A 11 -0.38 4.75 -14.38
CA TYR A 11 0.84 4.95 -13.60
C TYR A 11 2.02 5.29 -14.50
N SER A 12 2.68 6.39 -14.22
CA SER A 12 3.72 7.01 -15.05
C SER A 12 5.10 7.02 -14.40
N ASP A 13 6.13 7.41 -15.15
CA ASP A 13 7.48 7.63 -14.59
C ASP A 13 7.49 8.76 -13.55
N GLU A 14 6.68 9.81 -13.75
CA GLU A 14 6.54 10.91 -12.80
C GLU A 14 5.94 10.42 -11.46
N ASP A 15 4.92 9.58 -11.51
CA ASP A 15 4.33 8.95 -10.30
C ASP A 15 5.34 8.09 -9.57
N LEU A 16 6.15 7.32 -10.32
CA LEU A 16 7.21 6.50 -9.75
C LEU A 16 8.28 7.35 -9.09
N ASP A 17 8.72 8.43 -9.70
CA ASP A 17 9.73 9.34 -9.15
C ASP A 17 9.25 10.00 -7.85
N VAL A 18 8.00 10.45 -7.80
CA VAL A 18 7.37 10.98 -6.59
C VAL A 18 7.34 9.91 -5.48
N THR A 19 6.91 8.69 -5.82
CA THR A 19 6.82 7.58 -4.86
C THR A 19 8.18 7.17 -4.33
N LYS A 20 9.19 7.02 -5.21
CA LYS A 20 10.57 6.75 -4.81
C LYS A 20 11.13 7.85 -3.92
N GLY A 21 10.93 9.11 -4.32
CA GLY A 21 11.39 10.27 -3.56
C GLY A 21 10.81 10.30 -2.15
N PHE A 22 9.53 10.00 -1.99
CA PHE A 22 8.87 9.92 -0.68
C PHE A 22 9.44 8.75 0.15
N THR A 23 9.51 7.55 -0.42
CA THR A 23 9.94 6.33 0.27
C THR A 23 11.39 6.45 0.76
N LEU A 24 12.31 6.91 -0.10
CA LEU A 24 13.73 7.05 0.24
C LEU A 24 13.99 8.17 1.25
N LYS A 25 13.25 9.29 1.16
CA LYS A 25 13.38 10.39 2.13
C LYS A 25 12.80 10.03 3.50
N SER A 26 11.68 9.29 3.53
CA SER A 26 11.11 8.83 4.81
C SER A 26 12.01 7.77 5.46
N GLY A 27 12.65 6.91 4.68
CA GLY A 27 13.65 5.95 5.16
C GLY A 27 14.80 6.60 5.92
N ALA A 28 15.31 7.75 5.45
CA ALA A 28 16.37 8.48 6.13
C ALA A 28 16.00 8.92 7.55
N ARG A 29 14.71 9.22 7.80
CA ARG A 29 14.19 9.62 9.12
C ARG A 29 13.77 8.44 10.00
N ALA A 30 13.59 7.28 9.41
CA ALA A 30 13.08 6.10 10.11
C ALA A 30 14.00 5.62 11.25
N PHE A 31 15.28 6.07 11.28
CA PHE A 31 16.28 5.62 12.25
C PHE A 31 16.80 6.74 13.16
N GLU A 32 16.10 7.87 13.25
CA GLU A 32 16.53 9.02 14.08
C GLU A 32 16.37 8.73 15.58
N THR A 33 15.42 7.92 15.99
CA THR A 33 15.16 7.62 17.40
C THR A 33 15.72 6.26 17.82
N LEU A 34 16.01 6.13 19.13
CA LEU A 34 16.47 4.85 19.70
C LEU A 34 15.39 3.75 19.52
N GLY A 35 14.11 4.10 19.69
CA GLY A 35 13.01 3.15 19.51
C GLY A 35 12.91 2.65 18.07
N ALA A 36 13.09 3.53 17.08
CA ALA A 36 13.09 3.14 15.67
C ALA A 36 14.25 2.19 15.33
N LYS A 37 15.44 2.46 15.88
CA LYS A 37 16.61 1.57 15.72
C LYS A 37 16.38 0.21 16.37
N LEU A 38 15.77 0.19 17.56
CA LEU A 38 15.44 -1.06 18.26
C LEU A 38 14.43 -1.88 17.45
N ASN A 39 13.37 -1.25 16.93
CA ASN A 39 12.39 -1.93 16.10
C ASN A 39 13.02 -2.56 14.85
N MET A 40 13.92 -1.86 14.17
CA MET A 40 14.64 -2.41 13.02
C MET A 40 15.47 -3.64 13.40
N VAL A 41 16.19 -3.60 14.53
CA VAL A 41 16.99 -4.74 15.00
C VAL A 41 16.08 -5.92 15.38
N SER A 42 14.95 -5.64 16.03
CA SER A 42 13.96 -6.67 16.36
C SER A 42 13.39 -7.31 15.08
N GLU A 43 13.03 -6.52 14.08
CA GLU A 43 12.52 -7.01 12.81
C GLU A 43 13.54 -7.92 12.10
N ILE A 44 14.80 -7.50 12.03
CA ILE A 44 15.88 -8.33 11.49
C ILE A 44 16.01 -9.65 12.25
N SER A 45 15.94 -9.61 13.58
CA SER A 45 16.03 -10.80 14.43
C SER A 45 14.84 -11.72 14.29
N ASP A 46 13.63 -11.17 14.34
CA ASP A 46 12.38 -11.93 14.36
C ASP A 46 12.10 -12.63 13.02
N PHE A 47 12.51 -12.01 11.92
CA PHE A 47 12.31 -12.54 10.57
C PHE A 47 13.57 -13.14 9.95
N GLY A 48 14.69 -13.16 10.66
CA GLY A 48 15.96 -13.71 10.16
C GLY A 48 16.50 -12.97 8.94
N LEU A 49 16.29 -11.64 8.88
CA LEU A 49 16.71 -10.82 7.75
C LEU A 49 18.22 -10.56 7.78
N PRO A 50 18.86 -10.27 6.64
CA PRO A 50 20.27 -9.89 6.62
C PRO A 50 20.49 -8.55 7.33
N ASN A 51 21.68 -8.34 7.90
CA ASN A 51 22.00 -7.12 8.65
C ASN A 51 21.94 -5.85 7.80
N ASP A 52 22.08 -5.97 6.50
CA ASP A 52 22.00 -4.89 5.51
C ASP A 52 20.65 -4.82 4.80
N TYR A 53 19.61 -5.47 5.36
CA TYR A 53 18.27 -5.53 4.80
C TYR A 53 17.72 -4.17 4.35
N VAL A 54 17.90 -3.12 5.17
CA VAL A 54 17.43 -1.77 4.84
C VAL A 54 18.15 -1.21 3.61
N LEU A 55 19.45 -1.46 3.48
CA LEU A 55 20.23 -1.03 2.32
C LEU A 55 19.81 -1.79 1.05
N GLN A 56 19.51 -3.08 1.19
CA GLN A 56 18.99 -3.88 0.08
C GLN A 56 17.63 -3.38 -0.37
N GLN A 57 16.71 -3.09 0.56
CA GLN A 57 15.41 -2.49 0.23
C GLN A 57 15.53 -1.15 -0.47
N GLU A 58 16.41 -0.27 0.01
CA GLU A 58 16.67 1.01 -0.66
C GLU A 58 17.19 0.82 -2.09
N ALA A 59 18.08 -0.14 -2.31
CA ALA A 59 18.62 -0.43 -3.63
C ALA A 59 17.52 -0.97 -4.56
N GLU A 60 16.65 -1.86 -4.06
CA GLU A 60 15.50 -2.36 -4.80
C GLU A 60 14.53 -1.25 -5.18
N VAL A 61 14.16 -0.37 -4.23
CA VAL A 61 13.27 0.77 -4.51
C VAL A 61 13.87 1.69 -5.57
N LYS A 62 15.18 1.96 -5.50
CA LYS A 62 15.88 2.78 -6.51
C LYS A 62 15.84 2.14 -7.90
N ALA A 63 15.95 0.83 -7.97
CA ALA A 63 15.98 0.06 -9.21
C ALA A 63 14.61 -0.13 -9.86
N LEU A 64 13.49 -0.05 -9.09
CA LEU A 64 12.13 -0.27 -9.62
C LEU A 64 11.85 0.55 -10.86
N THR A 65 11.16 -0.08 -11.80
CA THR A 65 10.68 0.53 -13.05
C THR A 65 9.16 0.59 -13.07
N VAL A 66 8.59 1.47 -13.89
CA VAL A 66 7.13 1.55 -14.12
C VAL A 66 6.58 0.20 -14.62
N GLY A 67 7.33 -0.50 -15.46
CA GLY A 67 6.93 -1.83 -15.96
C GLY A 67 6.79 -2.86 -14.86
N GLU A 68 7.72 -2.88 -13.89
CA GLU A 68 7.65 -3.78 -12.74
C GLU A 68 6.47 -3.43 -11.83
N ILE A 69 6.23 -2.14 -11.55
CA ILE A 69 5.07 -1.70 -10.75
C ILE A 69 3.76 -2.13 -11.42
N LYS A 70 3.62 -1.94 -12.73
CA LYS A 70 2.43 -2.38 -13.48
C LYS A 70 2.26 -3.91 -13.46
N SER A 71 3.35 -4.65 -13.54
CA SER A 71 3.34 -6.11 -13.44
C SER A 71 2.91 -6.57 -12.05
N LEU A 72 3.47 -5.98 -10.99
CA LEU A 72 3.09 -6.26 -9.60
C LEU A 72 1.63 -5.88 -9.34
N TYR A 73 1.19 -4.74 -9.84
CA TYR A 73 -0.21 -4.34 -9.75
C TYR A 73 -1.13 -5.42 -10.35
N GLY A 74 -0.88 -5.84 -11.58
CA GLY A 74 -1.69 -6.88 -12.24
C GLY A 74 -1.68 -8.24 -11.53
N LYS A 75 -0.60 -8.53 -10.80
CA LYS A 75 -0.46 -9.78 -10.05
C LYS A 75 -1.18 -9.76 -8.70
N TYR A 76 -1.18 -8.64 -8.00
CA TYR A 76 -1.60 -8.58 -6.59
C TYR A 76 -2.87 -7.75 -6.36
N VAL A 77 -3.20 -6.81 -7.24
CA VAL A 77 -4.37 -5.94 -7.08
C VAL A 77 -5.50 -6.42 -7.97
N HIS A 78 -6.56 -6.88 -7.35
CA HIS A 78 -7.74 -7.41 -8.01
C HIS A 78 -8.97 -6.57 -7.63
N PRO A 79 -9.29 -5.50 -8.37
CA PRO A 79 -10.41 -4.60 -8.05
C PRO A 79 -11.77 -5.32 -7.96
N ASP A 80 -11.92 -6.42 -8.68
CA ASP A 80 -13.11 -7.27 -8.68
C ASP A 80 -13.27 -8.15 -7.44
N ARG A 81 -12.22 -8.27 -6.62
CA ARG A 81 -12.18 -9.09 -5.40
C ARG A 81 -11.97 -8.30 -4.12
N MET A 82 -12.15 -6.98 -4.17
CA MET A 82 -11.97 -6.11 -3.00
C MET A 82 -13.10 -6.29 -2.00
N ILE A 83 -12.74 -6.28 -0.73
CA ILE A 83 -13.68 -6.18 0.38
C ILE A 83 -13.79 -4.71 0.75
N TYR A 84 -15.01 -4.18 0.75
CA TYR A 84 -15.29 -2.78 1.10
C TYR A 84 -15.87 -2.72 2.51
N LEU A 85 -15.10 -2.20 3.45
CA LEU A 85 -15.56 -1.92 4.81
C LEU A 85 -15.89 -0.44 4.93
N ILE A 86 -17.13 -0.13 5.26
CA ILE A 86 -17.60 1.24 5.42
C ILE A 86 -18.07 1.42 6.85
N VAL A 87 -17.53 2.42 7.52
CA VAL A 87 -17.92 2.81 8.88
C VAL A 87 -18.71 4.13 8.82
N GLY A 88 -19.90 4.13 9.35
CA GLY A 88 -20.77 5.31 9.32
C GLY A 88 -22.08 5.07 10.04
N ASP A 89 -22.95 6.09 10.02
CA ASP A 89 -24.30 6.00 10.57
C ASP A 89 -25.17 5.08 9.70
N LYS A 90 -25.61 4.00 10.29
CA LYS A 90 -26.44 2.98 9.65
C LYS A 90 -27.73 3.58 9.06
N ASP A 91 -28.43 4.39 9.85
CA ASP A 91 -29.79 4.82 9.50
C ASP A 91 -29.81 5.79 8.30
N THR A 92 -28.73 6.52 8.12
CA THR A 92 -28.61 7.49 7.02
C THR A 92 -27.82 6.97 5.81
N GLN A 93 -26.93 5.98 5.99
CA GLN A 93 -25.98 5.57 4.95
C GLN A 93 -26.28 4.19 4.34
N PHE A 94 -26.88 3.26 5.09
CA PHE A 94 -26.98 1.87 4.66
C PHE A 94 -27.70 1.71 3.30
N GLU A 95 -28.84 2.37 3.12
CA GLU A 95 -29.58 2.29 1.84
C GLU A 95 -28.82 2.94 0.68
N ARG A 96 -28.07 4.03 0.98
CA ARG A 96 -27.29 4.75 -0.04
C ARG A 96 -26.11 3.93 -0.57
N LEU A 97 -25.59 2.98 0.21
CA LEU A 97 -24.51 2.11 -0.22
C LEU A 97 -24.88 1.22 -1.41
N GLN A 98 -26.16 0.88 -1.56
CA GLN A 98 -26.63 0.10 -2.70
C GLN A 98 -26.40 0.84 -4.04
N ALA A 99 -26.45 2.16 -4.03
CA ALA A 99 -26.21 2.98 -5.23
C ALA A 99 -24.76 2.94 -5.72
N LEU A 100 -23.81 2.41 -4.92
CA LEU A 100 -22.41 2.28 -5.30
C LEU A 100 -22.15 1.10 -6.27
N GLY A 101 -23.11 0.22 -6.48
CA GLY A 101 -22.96 -0.93 -7.38
C GLY A 101 -21.96 -2.00 -6.91
N LEU A 102 -21.64 -2.04 -5.61
CA LEU A 102 -20.66 -2.96 -5.00
C LEU A 102 -21.27 -4.27 -4.47
N GLY A 103 -22.52 -4.53 -4.81
CA GLY A 103 -23.31 -5.63 -4.27
C GLY A 103 -24.20 -5.20 -3.09
N GLN A 104 -24.81 -6.16 -2.44
CA GLN A 104 -25.66 -5.89 -1.28
C GLN A 104 -24.81 -5.66 -0.02
N PRO A 105 -24.96 -4.53 0.66
CA PRO A 105 -24.24 -4.28 1.90
C PRO A 105 -24.72 -5.22 3.01
N THR A 106 -23.81 -5.69 3.83
CA THR A 106 -24.10 -6.52 5.01
C THR A 106 -23.70 -5.75 6.26
N LEU A 107 -24.60 -5.68 7.24
CA LEU A 107 -24.27 -5.10 8.54
C LEU A 107 -23.36 -6.08 9.30
N LEU A 108 -22.23 -5.56 9.77
CA LEU A 108 -21.41 -6.24 10.77
C LEU A 108 -21.91 -5.78 12.15
N ASN A 109 -22.46 -6.69 12.92
CA ASN A 109 -22.72 -6.43 14.33
C ASN A 109 -21.42 -6.70 15.11
N PRO A 110 -20.99 -5.76 15.96
CA PRO A 110 -19.81 -5.94 16.82
C PRO A 110 -20.01 -7.07 17.83
#